data_ccc8b2eb4ba34fd0d3d463aef6e2426f
#
_entry.id   ccc8b2eb4ba34fd0d3d463aef6e2426f
#
_cell.length_a   1.000
_cell.length_b   1.000
_cell.length_c   1.000
_cell.angle_alpha   90.00
_cell.angle_beta   90.00
_cell.angle_gamma   90.00
#
_symmetry.space_group_name_H-M   'P 1'
#
loop_
_entity.id
_entity.type
_entity.pdbx_description
1 polymer ?
#
loop_
_entity_poly.entity_id
_entity_poly.type
_entity_poly.pdbx_seq_one_letter_code
_entity_poly.pdbx_strand_id
1 'polypeptide(L)'
;MPVIESTKTFHPTVSPSATETPLQSTKDVDDEFTRLIDSLTRRGFLSGAAALGALGALSACSSESSGTEASDEWVDIVVADQTYRLPRDPKRVVVLEARGALDFALLAEYPIVATNWDPKSQLMQKVPAGAARLGGTNNEPNAESILSYDPDLLVVGKGWWDYYQDKGLLGTDIAPVLVVDEGTTGSSWKQAMTAQLTALDRREVAERVIARYNAELARARAKIGGLLEGKSIAIAGADSGQIWLQNNTFAVSVAQDLGLNVLTDAAHAAPDRKDSTFYSLEELAIFDQADFVLLQNPDAVEAESPTWKRVRAVQDGHVGHLRYDLNNGLALTAMALAADIAEQVQVMR
;
A
#
# COMPACT_ATOMS: atom_id res chain seq x y z
N MET A 1 -12.91 -42.37 -16.82
CA MET A 1 -11.71 -41.54 -16.63
C MET A 1 -12.20 -40.22 -16.07
N PRO A 2 -11.98 -39.90 -14.78
CA PRO A 2 -12.32 -38.60 -14.23
C PRO A 2 -11.15 -37.64 -14.38
N VAL A 3 -11.45 -36.47 -14.87
CA VAL A 3 -10.56 -35.31 -14.96
C VAL A 3 -10.32 -34.79 -13.55
N ILE A 4 -9.07 -34.76 -13.12
CA ILE A 4 -8.68 -34.18 -11.83
C ILE A 4 -8.42 -32.68 -12.08
N GLU A 5 -9.34 -31.84 -11.63
CA GLU A 5 -9.12 -30.41 -11.45
C GLU A 5 -8.12 -30.18 -10.31
N SER A 6 -6.93 -29.68 -10.65
CA SER A 6 -5.91 -29.28 -9.68
C SER A 6 -6.11 -27.81 -9.36
N THR A 7 -6.86 -27.51 -8.32
CA THR A 7 -6.90 -26.19 -7.68
C THR A 7 -5.60 -25.98 -6.91
N LYS A 8 -4.66 -25.23 -7.48
CA LYS A 8 -3.47 -24.76 -6.76
C LYS A 8 -3.84 -23.58 -5.86
N THR A 9 -3.94 -23.87 -4.58
CA THR A 9 -4.06 -22.87 -3.52
C THR A 9 -2.72 -22.13 -3.38
N PHE A 10 -2.73 -20.82 -3.53
CA PHE A 10 -1.59 -19.94 -3.32
C PHE A 10 -1.35 -19.82 -1.80
N HIS A 11 -0.33 -20.46 -1.29
CA HIS A 11 0.15 -20.29 0.08
C HIS A 11 1.44 -19.46 0.04
N PRO A 12 1.48 -18.27 0.63
CA PRO A 12 2.75 -17.59 0.86
C PRO A 12 3.47 -18.30 2.01
N THR A 13 4.45 -19.13 1.67
CA THR A 13 5.36 -19.75 2.65
C THR A 13 6.28 -18.67 3.22
N VAL A 14 6.17 -18.44 4.53
CA VAL A 14 7.14 -17.66 5.30
C VAL A 14 8.29 -18.58 5.64
N SER A 15 9.46 -18.37 5.03
CA SER A 15 10.72 -19.02 5.44
C SER A 15 11.45 -18.18 6.49
N PRO A 16 12.09 -18.79 7.50
CA PRO A 16 12.80 -18.07 8.53
C PRO A 16 14.23 -17.74 8.13
N SER A 17 14.60 -16.48 8.40
CA SER A 17 15.94 -15.97 8.76
C SER A 17 17.12 -16.28 7.83
N ALA A 18 17.47 -15.31 7.01
CA ALA A 18 18.84 -15.11 6.54
C ALA A 18 19.40 -13.81 7.13
N THR A 19 20.65 -13.86 7.55
CA THR A 19 21.41 -12.79 8.19
C THR A 19 21.69 -11.67 7.18
N GLU A 20 21.05 -10.53 7.37
CA GLU A 20 21.21 -9.35 6.52
C GLU A 20 22.58 -8.71 6.73
N THR A 21 23.32 -8.48 5.65
CA THR A 21 24.42 -7.52 5.61
C THR A 21 23.80 -6.13 5.47
N PRO A 22 24.04 -5.18 6.39
CA PRO A 22 23.37 -3.89 6.34
C PRO A 22 23.94 -3.04 5.20
N LEU A 23 23.14 -2.69 4.22
CA LEU A 23 23.37 -1.55 3.33
C LEU A 23 23.30 -0.27 4.19
N GLN A 24 24.35 0.54 4.15
CA GLN A 24 24.57 1.70 5.04
C GLN A 24 23.60 2.88 4.86
N SER A 25 22.47 2.74 4.13
CA SER A 25 21.61 3.85 3.74
C SER A 25 20.15 3.76 4.15
N THR A 26 19.69 2.71 4.83
CA THR A 26 18.29 2.63 5.28
C THR A 26 17.92 3.68 6.32
N LYS A 27 18.88 4.17 7.10
CA LYS A 27 18.64 5.14 8.17
C LYS A 27 18.19 6.51 7.67
N ASP A 28 18.74 6.99 6.55
CA ASP A 28 18.41 8.32 6.02
C ASP A 28 17.01 8.34 5.41
N VAL A 29 16.60 7.25 4.75
CA VAL A 29 15.25 7.09 4.18
C VAL A 29 14.22 6.97 5.30
N ASP A 30 14.52 6.22 6.36
CA ASP A 30 13.66 6.05 7.52
C ASP A 30 13.49 7.36 8.30
N ASP A 31 14.56 8.16 8.46
CA ASP A 31 14.51 9.46 9.13
C ASP A 31 13.72 10.50 8.33
N GLU A 32 13.83 10.50 7.00
CA GLU A 32 13.13 11.44 6.14
C GLU A 32 11.63 11.09 6.02
N PHE A 33 11.32 9.80 5.91
CA PHE A 33 9.95 9.30 5.97
C PHE A 33 9.32 9.59 7.33
N THR A 34 10.07 9.44 8.42
CA THR A 34 9.64 9.78 9.78
C THR A 34 9.30 11.27 9.90
N ARG A 35 10.16 12.16 9.41
CA ARG A 35 9.89 13.62 9.41
C ARG A 35 8.68 13.99 8.58
N LEU A 36 8.48 13.31 7.44
CA LEU A 36 7.34 13.54 6.56
C LEU A 36 6.03 13.28 7.29
N ILE A 37 5.90 12.13 7.95
CA ILE A 37 4.69 11.77 8.68
C ILE A 37 4.50 12.62 9.94
N ASP A 38 5.54 12.88 10.72
CA ASP A 38 5.45 13.76 11.90
C ASP A 38 4.94 15.16 11.52
N SER A 39 5.31 15.63 10.33
CA SER A 39 4.82 16.92 9.83
C SER A 39 3.37 16.87 9.35
N LEU A 40 2.85 15.68 8.96
CA LEU A 40 1.44 15.45 8.62
C LEU A 40 0.55 15.45 9.87
N THR A 41 1.00 14.75 10.89
CA THR A 41 0.21 14.55 12.12
C THR A 41 0.19 15.79 13.01
N ARG A 42 1.30 16.54 13.15
CA ARG A 42 1.37 17.72 14.03
C ARG A 42 0.60 18.93 13.52
N ARG A 43 0.38 19.10 12.22
CA ARG A 43 -0.35 20.25 11.67
C ARG A 43 -1.87 20.08 11.64
N GLY A 44 -2.38 18.86 11.60
CA GLY A 44 -3.81 18.58 11.71
C GLY A 44 -4.38 18.89 13.10
N PHE A 45 -3.56 18.74 14.15
CA PHE A 45 -4.00 18.92 15.54
C PHE A 45 -4.20 20.40 15.95
N LEU A 46 -3.64 21.36 15.21
CA LEU A 46 -3.70 22.80 15.57
C LEU A 46 -4.73 23.61 14.79
N SER A 47 -5.43 23.03 13.81
CA SER A 47 -6.39 23.75 12.98
C SER A 47 -7.86 23.53 13.38
N GLY A 48 -8.15 22.65 14.31
CA GLY A 48 -9.52 22.29 14.74
C GLY A 48 -10.12 23.10 15.91
N ALA A 49 -9.38 24.03 16.50
CA ALA A 49 -9.77 24.64 17.78
C ALA A 49 -9.94 26.17 17.76
N ALA A 50 -10.34 26.79 16.65
CA ALA A 50 -10.64 28.22 16.67
C ALA A 50 -11.62 28.63 15.57
N ALA A 51 -12.91 28.39 15.74
CA ALA A 51 -14.00 29.19 15.17
C ALA A 51 -15.38 28.72 15.68
N LEU A 52 -15.71 28.98 16.93
CA LEU A 52 -17.09 29.09 17.37
C LEU A 52 -17.23 30.34 18.23
N GLY A 53 -17.68 31.40 17.59
CA GLY A 53 -18.06 32.64 18.25
C GLY A 53 -19.11 33.42 17.48
N ALA A 54 -20.35 33.35 17.94
CA ALA A 54 -21.43 34.32 17.86
C ALA A 54 -22.12 34.61 16.51
N LEU A 55 -23.42 34.36 16.53
CA LEU A 55 -24.56 35.26 16.25
C LEU A 55 -25.76 34.35 15.99
N GLY A 56 -26.76 34.27 16.83
CA GLY A 56 -27.75 35.34 17.00
C GLY A 56 -29.13 34.79 16.60
N ALA A 57 -29.99 34.57 17.57
CA ALA A 57 -31.36 34.10 17.45
C ALA A 57 -32.21 34.92 16.47
N LEU A 58 -33.15 34.22 15.77
CA LEU A 58 -34.52 34.69 15.57
C LEU A 58 -35.42 33.56 15.07
N SER A 59 -36.39 33.29 15.88
CA SER A 59 -37.68 32.60 15.81
C SER A 59 -38.35 32.42 14.43
N ALA A 60 -38.99 31.28 14.18
CA ALA A 60 -40.41 31.04 14.29
C ALA A 60 -40.87 29.87 13.41
N CYS A 61 -41.56 28.96 14.06
CA CYS A 61 -42.63 28.07 13.65
C CYS A 61 -42.95 27.90 12.15
N SER A 62 -42.90 26.69 11.58
CA SER A 62 -44.08 25.86 11.36
C SER A 62 -43.82 24.68 10.44
N SER A 63 -44.56 23.64 10.72
CA SER A 63 -44.90 22.48 9.87
C SER A 63 -43.94 21.29 9.81
N GLU A 64 -44.40 20.26 10.51
CA GLU A 64 -44.04 18.86 10.40
C GLU A 64 -43.92 18.42 8.91
N SER A 65 -42.74 18.07 8.53
CA SER A 65 -42.49 17.03 7.57
C SER A 65 -41.50 16.08 8.23
N SER A 66 -41.97 14.87 8.53
CA SER A 66 -41.14 13.76 8.99
C SER A 66 -40.15 13.36 7.87
N GLY A 67 -39.09 14.18 7.72
CA GLY A 67 -37.87 13.79 7.09
C GLY A 67 -37.04 13.11 8.16
N THR A 68 -36.71 11.87 7.97
CA THR A 68 -35.70 11.14 8.73
C THR A 68 -34.43 11.98 8.63
N GLU A 69 -34.11 12.72 9.68
CA GLU A 69 -32.78 13.34 9.83
C GLU A 69 -31.80 12.18 9.77
N ALA A 70 -31.04 12.07 8.67
CA ALA A 70 -29.86 11.24 8.62
C ALA A 70 -28.97 11.74 9.73
N SER A 71 -28.80 10.95 10.79
CA SER A 71 -28.02 11.33 11.94
C SER A 71 -26.62 11.74 11.45
N ASP A 72 -26.13 12.89 11.89
CA ASP A 72 -24.82 13.47 11.55
C ASP A 72 -23.64 12.57 11.95
N GLU A 73 -23.92 11.41 12.54
CA GLU A 73 -22.98 10.43 13.08
C GLU A 73 -22.47 9.41 12.04
N TRP A 74 -23.14 9.26 10.88
CA TRP A 74 -22.83 8.24 9.90
C TRP A 74 -22.61 8.83 8.51
N VAL A 75 -21.77 8.17 7.72
CA VAL A 75 -21.51 8.48 6.32
C VAL A 75 -21.60 7.22 5.48
N ASP A 76 -22.20 7.32 4.30
CA ASP A 76 -22.22 6.24 3.32
C ASP A 76 -21.12 6.49 2.29
N ILE A 77 -20.25 5.49 2.08
CA ILE A 77 -19.23 5.52 1.02
C ILE A 77 -19.43 4.38 0.05
N VAL A 78 -19.09 4.61 -1.20
CA VAL A 78 -19.13 3.59 -2.26
C VAL A 78 -17.72 3.16 -2.62
N VAL A 79 -17.46 1.87 -2.50
CA VAL A 79 -16.20 1.24 -2.90
C VAL A 79 -16.51 0.05 -3.79
N ALA A 80 -16.00 0.03 -5.00
CA ALA A 80 -16.24 -1.05 -5.98
C ALA A 80 -17.73 -1.45 -6.10
N ASP A 81 -18.60 -0.46 -6.27
CA ASP A 81 -20.06 -0.62 -6.43
C ASP A 81 -20.82 -1.13 -5.19
N GLN A 82 -20.15 -1.23 -4.04
CA GLN A 82 -20.78 -1.54 -2.76
C GLN A 82 -20.83 -0.31 -1.86
N THR A 83 -21.96 -0.12 -1.17
CA THR A 83 -22.12 0.97 -0.21
C THR A 83 -21.81 0.47 1.19
N TYR A 84 -20.93 1.18 1.89
CA TYR A 84 -20.54 0.94 3.27
C TYR A 84 -21.00 2.09 4.13
N ARG A 85 -21.76 1.80 5.18
CA ARG A 85 -22.20 2.77 6.17
C ARG A 85 -21.24 2.80 7.35
N LEU A 86 -20.57 3.92 7.56
CA LEU A 86 -19.47 4.07 8.50
C LEU A 86 -19.76 5.15 9.53
N PRO A 87 -19.23 5.06 10.76
CA PRO A 87 -19.23 6.17 11.69
C PRO A 87 -18.38 7.32 11.12
N ARG A 88 -18.90 8.54 11.17
CA ARG A 88 -18.18 9.73 10.67
C ARG A 88 -16.93 10.05 11.51
N ASP A 89 -16.97 9.77 12.80
CA ASP A 89 -15.90 10.05 13.77
C ASP A 89 -15.63 8.81 14.66
N PRO A 90 -15.03 7.75 14.09
CA PRO A 90 -14.73 6.53 14.82
C PRO A 90 -13.73 6.80 15.94
N LYS A 91 -13.87 6.10 17.06
CA LYS A 91 -13.04 6.26 18.25
C LYS A 91 -12.12 5.08 18.53
N ARG A 92 -12.46 3.91 17.98
CA ARG A 92 -11.76 2.65 18.24
C ARG A 92 -11.57 1.87 16.94
N VAL A 93 -10.55 2.27 16.18
CA VAL A 93 -10.30 1.71 14.86
C VAL A 93 -9.33 0.52 14.94
N VAL A 94 -9.74 -0.60 14.39
CA VAL A 94 -8.89 -1.77 14.20
C VAL A 94 -8.55 -1.90 12.72
N VAL A 95 -7.25 -2.03 12.42
CA VAL A 95 -6.73 -2.15 11.06
C VAL A 95 -6.23 -3.57 10.81
N LEU A 96 -6.75 -4.24 9.78
CA LEU A 96 -6.51 -5.67 9.53
C LEU A 96 -5.41 -5.95 8.51
N GLU A 97 -4.72 -4.94 8.03
CA GLU A 97 -3.64 -5.10 7.05
C GLU A 97 -2.61 -3.98 7.21
N ALA A 98 -1.33 -4.36 7.21
CA ALA A 98 -0.22 -3.48 7.56
C ALA A 98 0.36 -2.68 6.37
N ARG A 99 -0.33 -2.63 5.23
CA ARG A 99 0.06 -1.90 4.01
C ARG A 99 -1.01 -0.90 3.63
N GLY A 100 -1.80 -1.13 2.58
CA GLY A 100 -2.76 -0.15 2.06
C GLY A 100 -3.85 0.26 3.05
N ALA A 101 -4.41 -0.68 3.83
CA ALA A 101 -5.36 -0.36 4.87
C ALA A 101 -4.74 0.51 5.98
N LEU A 102 -3.52 0.18 6.40
CA LEU A 102 -2.81 0.97 7.40
C LEU A 102 -2.39 2.34 6.85
N ASP A 103 -1.91 2.40 5.61
CA ASP A 103 -1.60 3.66 4.92
C ASP A 103 -2.83 4.58 4.92
N PHE A 104 -3.99 4.05 4.51
CA PHE A 104 -5.25 4.80 4.52
C PHE A 104 -5.66 5.26 5.92
N ALA A 105 -5.61 4.38 6.90
CA ALA A 105 -6.02 4.69 8.27
C ALA A 105 -5.14 5.80 8.89
N LEU A 106 -3.85 5.79 8.60
CA LEU A 106 -2.91 6.85 8.99
C LEU A 106 -3.21 8.16 8.28
N LEU A 107 -3.49 8.13 6.96
CA LEU A 107 -3.88 9.31 6.19
C LEU A 107 -5.21 9.90 6.67
N ALA A 108 -6.16 9.04 7.01
CA ALA A 108 -7.44 9.45 7.57
C ALA A 108 -7.34 9.89 9.05
N GLU A 109 -6.16 9.84 9.65
CA GLU A 109 -5.92 10.21 11.06
C GLU A 109 -6.83 9.47 12.04
N TYR A 110 -7.12 8.20 11.75
CA TYR A 110 -7.97 7.39 12.59
C TYR A 110 -7.30 7.00 13.92
N PRO A 111 -8.06 6.94 15.03
CA PRO A 111 -7.56 6.51 16.35
C PRO A 111 -7.36 4.98 16.37
N ILE A 112 -6.25 4.50 15.84
CA ILE A 112 -5.91 3.08 15.73
C ILE A 112 -5.65 2.51 17.12
N VAL A 113 -6.48 1.55 17.56
CA VAL A 113 -6.34 0.86 18.86
C VAL A 113 -5.64 -0.48 18.73
N ALA A 114 -5.74 -1.14 17.56
CA ALA A 114 -5.03 -2.38 17.28
C ALA A 114 -4.83 -2.57 15.75
N THR A 115 -3.78 -3.29 15.39
CA THR A 115 -3.50 -3.62 13.99
C THR A 115 -2.72 -4.94 13.88
N ASN A 116 -2.76 -5.56 12.71
CA ASN A 116 -1.86 -6.64 12.36
C ASN A 116 -0.42 -6.12 12.39
N TRP A 117 0.44 -6.83 13.09
CA TRP A 117 1.81 -6.37 13.29
C TRP A 117 2.75 -6.97 12.25
N ASP A 118 3.36 -6.12 11.44
CA ASP A 118 4.49 -6.47 10.59
C ASP A 118 5.71 -5.61 10.96
N PRO A 119 6.68 -6.17 11.69
CA PRO A 119 7.86 -5.41 12.13
C PRO A 119 8.76 -4.93 10.99
N LYS A 120 8.56 -5.46 9.77
CA LYS A 120 9.28 -5.03 8.57
C LYS A 120 8.62 -3.84 7.88
N SER A 121 7.36 -3.54 8.19
CA SER A 121 6.64 -2.42 7.59
C SER A 121 7.08 -1.09 8.20
N GLN A 122 7.51 -0.16 7.38
CA GLN A 122 7.83 1.22 7.79
C GLN A 122 6.60 1.93 8.38
N LEU A 123 5.41 1.62 7.89
CA LEU A 123 4.16 2.19 8.41
C LEU A 123 3.93 1.83 9.88
N MET A 124 4.43 0.69 10.34
CA MET A 124 4.33 0.28 11.75
C MET A 124 4.98 1.27 12.72
N GLN A 125 6.00 1.99 12.31
CA GLN A 125 6.65 3.01 13.13
C GLN A 125 5.74 4.22 13.37
N LYS A 126 4.64 4.33 12.63
CA LYS A 126 3.66 5.42 12.67
C LYS A 126 2.39 5.07 13.43
N VAL A 127 2.22 3.79 13.72
CA VAL A 127 1.12 3.33 14.56
C VAL A 127 1.27 3.94 15.96
N PRO A 128 0.19 4.49 16.54
CA PRO A 128 0.25 5.05 17.90
C PRO A 128 0.88 4.07 18.90
N ALA A 129 1.73 4.57 19.77
CA ALA A 129 2.47 3.72 20.74
C ALA A 129 1.57 2.89 21.68
N GLY A 130 0.29 3.27 21.82
CA GLY A 130 -0.71 2.53 22.60
C GLY A 130 -1.48 1.49 21.81
N ALA A 131 -1.30 1.41 20.49
CA ALA A 131 -2.00 0.44 19.68
C ALA A 131 -1.46 -0.97 19.94
N ALA A 132 -2.39 -1.92 20.04
CA ALA A 132 -2.05 -3.31 20.32
C ALA A 132 -1.75 -4.08 19.03
N ARG A 133 -1.02 -5.19 19.20
CA ARG A 133 -0.85 -6.19 18.16
C ARG A 133 -2.04 -7.15 18.18
N LEU A 134 -2.71 -7.29 17.04
CA LEU A 134 -3.76 -8.29 16.86
C LEU A 134 -3.18 -9.70 16.91
N GLY A 135 -3.96 -10.64 17.46
CA GLY A 135 -3.72 -12.06 17.30
C GLY A 135 -4.08 -12.54 15.89
N GLY A 136 -3.50 -13.67 15.49
CA GLY A 136 -3.70 -14.24 14.16
C GLY A 136 -2.70 -13.71 13.12
N THR A 137 -3.02 -13.97 11.87
CA THR A 137 -2.25 -13.54 10.69
C THR A 137 -3.17 -12.86 9.69
N ASN A 138 -2.62 -12.30 8.61
CA ASN A 138 -3.46 -11.77 7.52
C ASN A 138 -4.34 -12.85 6.87
N ASN A 139 -3.85 -14.10 6.77
CA ASN A 139 -4.62 -15.21 6.18
C ASN A 139 -5.65 -15.80 7.15
N GLU A 140 -5.41 -15.68 8.45
CA GLU A 140 -6.23 -16.22 9.53
C GLU A 140 -6.41 -15.17 10.62
N PRO A 141 -7.25 -14.14 10.39
CA PRO A 141 -7.53 -13.11 11.38
C PRO A 141 -8.26 -13.75 12.58
N ASN A 142 -7.88 -13.35 13.78
CA ASN A 142 -8.53 -13.85 15.00
C ASN A 142 -9.69 -12.93 15.41
N ALA A 143 -10.92 -13.37 15.13
CA ALA A 143 -12.12 -12.60 15.42
C ALA A 143 -12.29 -12.26 16.91
N GLU A 144 -11.93 -13.18 17.82
CA GLU A 144 -12.00 -12.94 19.28
C GLU A 144 -10.99 -11.86 19.70
N SER A 145 -9.78 -11.89 19.11
CA SER A 145 -8.79 -10.84 19.33
C SER A 145 -9.29 -9.47 18.84
N ILE A 146 -9.95 -9.42 17.68
CA ILE A 146 -10.52 -8.19 17.14
C ILE A 146 -11.62 -7.66 18.07
N LEU A 147 -12.57 -8.51 18.46
CA LEU A 147 -13.68 -8.15 19.35
C LEU A 147 -13.20 -7.67 20.72
N SER A 148 -12.07 -8.17 21.22
CA SER A 148 -11.53 -7.76 22.53
C SER A 148 -11.15 -6.27 22.59
N TYR A 149 -10.98 -5.61 21.43
CA TYR A 149 -10.71 -4.17 21.33
C TYR A 149 -11.97 -3.33 21.19
N ASP A 150 -13.17 -3.95 21.19
CA ASP A 150 -14.46 -3.26 21.07
C ASP A 150 -14.42 -2.18 19.95
N PRO A 151 -14.13 -2.58 18.69
CA PRO A 151 -13.97 -1.63 17.60
C PRO A 151 -15.31 -1.02 17.18
N ASP A 152 -15.30 0.25 16.88
CA ASP A 152 -16.40 0.94 16.20
C ASP A 152 -16.18 1.07 14.68
N LEU A 153 -14.96 0.72 14.21
CA LEU A 153 -14.63 0.64 12.79
C LEU A 153 -13.51 -0.39 12.55
N LEU A 154 -13.70 -1.26 11.56
CA LEU A 154 -12.64 -2.07 10.96
C LEU A 154 -12.17 -1.40 9.67
N VAL A 155 -10.85 -1.37 9.44
CA VAL A 155 -10.25 -0.93 8.19
C VAL A 155 -9.48 -2.08 7.58
N VAL A 156 -9.79 -2.43 6.34
CA VAL A 156 -9.21 -3.59 5.65
C VAL A 156 -9.05 -3.30 4.16
N GLY A 157 -7.98 -3.77 3.54
CA GLY A 157 -7.78 -3.69 2.09
C GLY A 157 -8.79 -4.57 1.34
N LYS A 158 -9.25 -4.13 0.17
CA LYS A 158 -10.31 -4.81 -0.61
C LYS A 158 -9.99 -6.28 -0.88
N GLY A 159 -8.76 -6.60 -1.31
CA GLY A 159 -8.39 -7.98 -1.61
C GLY A 159 -8.45 -8.90 -0.38
N TRP A 160 -8.09 -8.39 0.80
CA TRP A 160 -8.22 -9.12 2.05
C TRP A 160 -9.68 -9.27 2.49
N TRP A 161 -10.48 -8.21 2.32
CA TRP A 161 -11.89 -8.28 2.65
C TRP A 161 -12.62 -9.32 1.82
N ASP A 162 -12.41 -9.31 0.48
CA ASP A 162 -12.98 -10.31 -0.43
C ASP A 162 -12.57 -11.74 0.01
N TYR A 163 -11.30 -11.94 0.32
CA TYR A 163 -10.80 -13.22 0.83
C TYR A 163 -11.47 -13.66 2.14
N TYR A 164 -11.64 -12.74 3.10
CA TYR A 164 -12.31 -13.05 4.37
C TYR A 164 -13.78 -13.42 4.18
N GLN A 165 -14.47 -12.74 3.28
CA GLN A 165 -15.87 -13.05 2.95
C GLN A 165 -15.97 -14.42 2.26
N ASP A 166 -15.14 -14.70 1.26
CA ASP A 166 -15.14 -15.98 0.54
C ASP A 166 -14.85 -17.17 1.43
N LYS A 167 -14.02 -16.99 2.47
CA LYS A 167 -13.66 -18.01 3.43
C LYS A 167 -14.54 -18.05 4.68
N GLY A 168 -15.44 -17.10 4.85
CA GLY A 168 -16.27 -16.99 6.05
C GLY A 168 -15.46 -16.73 7.33
N LEU A 169 -14.33 -16.02 7.23
CA LEU A 169 -13.43 -15.76 8.34
C LEU A 169 -13.86 -14.60 9.21
N LEU A 170 -14.41 -13.55 8.59
CA LEU A 170 -14.93 -12.36 9.27
C LEU A 170 -16.24 -11.91 8.62
N GLY A 171 -17.17 -11.45 9.47
CA GLY A 171 -18.44 -10.85 9.06
C GLY A 171 -18.52 -9.36 9.40
N THR A 172 -19.58 -8.72 8.92
CA THR A 172 -19.92 -7.32 9.24
C THR A 172 -20.56 -7.15 10.61
N ASP A 173 -20.79 -8.24 11.33
CA ASP A 173 -21.38 -8.29 12.66
C ASP A 173 -20.42 -7.90 13.76
N ILE A 174 -19.10 -7.86 13.47
CA ILE A 174 -18.07 -7.44 14.44
C ILE A 174 -18.09 -5.92 14.64
N ALA A 175 -18.04 -5.16 13.55
CA ALA A 175 -18.14 -3.70 13.51
C ALA A 175 -18.40 -3.25 12.06
N PRO A 176 -18.78 -1.99 11.81
CA PRO A 176 -18.74 -1.39 10.49
C PRO A 176 -17.37 -1.56 9.83
N VAL A 177 -17.35 -1.81 8.53
CA VAL A 177 -16.10 -2.10 7.79
C VAL A 177 -15.87 -1.03 6.74
N LEU A 178 -14.73 -0.35 6.82
CA LEU A 178 -14.18 0.45 5.75
C LEU A 178 -13.28 -0.43 4.89
N VAL A 179 -13.76 -0.75 3.71
CA VAL A 179 -12.97 -1.46 2.69
C VAL A 179 -12.15 -0.46 1.92
N VAL A 180 -10.84 -0.55 2.01
CA VAL A 180 -9.91 0.34 1.31
C VAL A 180 -9.67 -0.19 -0.10
N ASP A 181 -10.05 0.57 -1.09
CA ASP A 181 -9.67 0.33 -2.48
C ASP A 181 -8.29 0.92 -2.73
N GLU A 182 -7.34 0.06 -2.98
CA GLU A 182 -5.95 0.43 -3.32
C GLU A 182 -5.78 0.66 -4.84
N GLY A 183 -6.88 0.58 -5.60
CA GLY A 183 -6.85 0.59 -7.05
C GLY A 183 -6.52 -0.79 -7.63
N THR A 184 -7.06 -1.07 -8.79
CA THR A 184 -6.89 -2.38 -9.47
C THR A 184 -5.72 -2.42 -10.43
N THR A 185 -5.16 -1.27 -10.78
CA THR A 185 -4.07 -1.14 -11.76
C THR A 185 -3.16 0.02 -11.44
N GLY A 186 -1.87 -0.16 -11.61
CA GLY A 186 -0.84 0.85 -11.63
C GLY A 186 -1.13 2.14 -10.83
N SER A 187 -1.40 3.23 -11.53
CA SER A 187 -1.64 4.56 -10.95
C SER A 187 -3.04 4.79 -10.38
N SER A 188 -3.97 3.83 -10.49
CA SER A 188 -5.36 3.98 -10.03
C SER A 188 -5.48 4.19 -8.51
N TRP A 189 -4.47 3.82 -7.73
CA TRP A 189 -4.42 4.05 -6.30
C TRP A 189 -4.61 5.54 -5.91
N LYS A 190 -4.10 6.47 -6.72
CA LYS A 190 -4.24 7.93 -6.47
C LYS A 190 -5.71 8.34 -6.54
N GLN A 191 -6.40 7.87 -7.57
CA GLN A 191 -7.82 8.16 -7.77
C GLN A 191 -8.67 7.49 -6.68
N ALA A 192 -8.44 6.22 -6.39
CA ALA A 192 -9.16 5.47 -5.38
C ALA A 192 -8.99 6.11 -3.98
N MET A 193 -7.76 6.41 -3.57
CA MET A 193 -7.47 7.11 -2.32
C MET A 193 -8.17 8.47 -2.23
N THR A 194 -8.08 9.28 -3.30
CA THR A 194 -8.68 10.62 -3.34
C THR A 194 -10.19 10.56 -3.25
N ALA A 195 -10.82 9.63 -3.97
CA ALA A 195 -12.26 9.43 -3.96
C ALA A 195 -12.75 9.04 -2.56
N GLN A 196 -12.09 8.07 -1.93
CA GLN A 196 -12.48 7.59 -0.59
C GLN A 196 -12.27 8.67 0.48
N LEU A 197 -11.14 9.37 0.50
CA LEU A 197 -10.92 10.50 1.42
C LEU A 197 -11.94 11.61 1.21
N THR A 198 -12.33 11.90 -0.05
CA THR A 198 -13.35 12.90 -0.36
C THR A 198 -14.73 12.47 0.13
N ALA A 199 -15.09 11.20 -0.04
CA ALA A 199 -16.36 10.64 0.45
C ALA A 199 -16.47 10.67 2.00
N LEU A 200 -15.33 10.65 2.66
CA LEU A 200 -15.20 10.81 4.13
C LEU A 200 -15.07 12.27 4.58
N ASP A 201 -15.42 13.25 3.73
CA ASP A 201 -15.27 14.69 3.98
C ASP A 201 -13.81 15.13 4.27
N ARG A 202 -12.82 14.38 3.75
CA ARG A 202 -11.38 14.61 3.97
C ARG A 202 -10.65 15.02 2.68
N ARG A 203 -11.34 15.74 1.79
CA ARG A 203 -10.77 16.21 0.50
C ARG A 203 -9.45 16.97 0.68
N GLU A 204 -9.37 17.86 1.66
CA GLU A 204 -8.16 18.63 1.92
C GLU A 204 -6.98 17.76 2.33
N VAL A 205 -7.23 16.63 3.00
CA VAL A 205 -6.18 15.63 3.29
C VAL A 205 -5.65 15.05 1.98
N ALA A 206 -6.55 14.61 1.09
CA ALA A 206 -6.16 14.07 -0.21
C ALA A 206 -5.31 15.04 -1.03
N GLU A 207 -5.74 16.30 -1.10
CA GLU A 207 -5.00 17.35 -1.83
C GLU A 207 -3.60 17.60 -1.24
N ARG A 208 -3.50 17.72 0.08
CA ARG A 208 -2.21 17.88 0.77
C ARG A 208 -1.28 16.70 0.53
N VAL A 209 -1.80 15.49 0.61
CA VAL A 209 -1.04 14.25 0.43
C VAL A 209 -0.50 14.13 -0.98
N ILE A 210 -1.32 14.39 -1.99
CA ILE A 210 -0.87 14.38 -3.40
C ILE A 210 0.18 15.47 -3.65
N ALA A 211 0.01 16.67 -3.08
CA ALA A 211 1.01 17.71 -3.20
C ALA A 211 2.37 17.29 -2.60
N ARG A 212 2.36 16.58 -1.48
CA ARG A 212 3.58 16.05 -0.84
C ARG A 212 4.22 14.92 -1.64
N TYR A 213 3.40 14.00 -2.14
CA TYR A 213 3.88 12.96 -3.04
C TYR A 213 4.64 13.57 -4.24
N ASN A 214 4.06 14.60 -4.87
CA ASN A 214 4.71 15.30 -5.98
C ASN A 214 6.04 15.99 -5.55
N ALA A 215 6.08 16.54 -4.34
CA ALA A 215 7.30 17.14 -3.82
C ALA A 215 8.39 16.08 -3.55
N GLU A 216 7.98 14.90 -3.04
CA GLU A 216 8.90 13.78 -2.83
C GLU A 216 9.43 13.21 -4.14
N LEU A 217 8.58 13.06 -5.15
CA LEU A 217 9.02 12.70 -6.50
C LEU A 217 10.07 13.68 -7.04
N ALA A 218 9.89 14.98 -6.81
CA ALA A 218 10.86 15.98 -7.25
C ALA A 218 12.23 15.82 -6.55
N ARG A 219 12.23 15.52 -5.24
CA ARG A 219 13.47 15.25 -4.48
C ARG A 219 14.14 13.96 -4.97
N ALA A 220 13.37 12.88 -5.11
CA ALA A 220 13.86 11.60 -5.61
C ALA A 220 14.48 11.73 -7.01
N ARG A 221 13.82 12.45 -7.93
CA ARG A 221 14.35 12.75 -9.26
C ARG A 221 15.67 13.52 -9.19
N ALA A 222 15.75 14.54 -8.32
CA ALA A 222 16.99 15.29 -8.15
C ALA A 222 18.14 14.41 -7.62
N LYS A 223 17.84 13.43 -6.75
CA LYS A 223 18.82 12.47 -6.24
C LYS A 223 19.26 11.47 -7.32
N ILE A 224 18.34 10.97 -8.13
CA ILE A 224 18.64 10.12 -9.29
C ILE A 224 19.54 10.87 -10.29
N GLY A 225 19.24 12.15 -10.53
CA GLY A 225 19.98 12.96 -11.50
C GLY A 225 19.94 12.33 -12.89
N GLY A 226 21.09 12.30 -13.58
CA GLY A 226 21.24 11.69 -14.91
C GLY A 226 21.56 10.19 -14.92
N LEU A 227 21.57 9.50 -13.77
CA LEU A 227 22.02 8.10 -13.68
C LEU A 227 21.23 7.14 -14.55
N LEU A 228 19.93 7.40 -14.75
CA LEU A 228 19.03 6.57 -15.55
C LEU A 228 18.62 7.24 -16.88
N GLU A 229 19.30 8.32 -17.29
CA GLU A 229 19.03 8.95 -18.58
C GLU A 229 19.34 7.99 -19.72
N GLY A 230 18.35 7.74 -20.59
CA GLY A 230 18.46 6.79 -21.70
C GLY A 230 18.54 5.30 -21.29
N LYS A 231 18.39 5.00 -19.99
CA LYS A 231 18.42 3.62 -19.46
C LYS A 231 17.02 3.17 -19.07
N SER A 232 16.87 1.85 -18.93
CA SER A 232 15.61 1.23 -18.51
C SER A 232 15.76 0.50 -17.16
N ILE A 233 14.66 0.49 -16.41
CA ILE A 233 14.53 -0.24 -15.15
C ILE A 233 13.49 -1.35 -15.31
N ALA A 234 13.78 -2.57 -14.85
CA ALA A 234 12.80 -3.63 -14.67
C ALA A 234 12.38 -3.69 -13.21
N ILE A 235 11.08 -3.84 -12.97
CA ILE A 235 10.53 -4.14 -11.65
C ILE A 235 10.01 -5.56 -11.69
N ALA A 236 10.52 -6.41 -10.81
CA ALA A 236 10.28 -7.85 -10.86
C ALA A 236 10.04 -8.44 -9.48
N GLY A 237 9.52 -9.65 -9.46
CA GLY A 237 9.44 -10.46 -8.27
C GLY A 237 9.78 -11.90 -8.59
N ALA A 238 10.21 -12.69 -7.61
CA ALA A 238 10.55 -14.07 -7.78
C ALA A 238 9.98 -14.94 -6.67
N ASP A 239 9.57 -16.17 -7.01
CA ASP A 239 9.16 -17.19 -6.06
C ASP A 239 9.14 -18.57 -6.73
N SER A 240 9.51 -19.60 -5.98
CA SER A 240 9.29 -21.04 -6.32
C SER A 240 9.61 -21.40 -7.79
N GLY A 241 10.79 -21.01 -8.27
CA GLY A 241 11.26 -21.37 -9.62
C GLY A 241 10.68 -20.51 -10.75
N GLN A 242 10.03 -19.40 -10.44
CA GLN A 242 9.51 -18.42 -11.39
C GLN A 242 9.98 -17.03 -11.05
N ILE A 243 10.08 -16.19 -12.09
CA ILE A 243 10.23 -14.73 -11.97
C ILE A 243 9.12 -14.07 -12.78
N TRP A 244 8.63 -12.94 -12.31
CA TRP A 244 7.68 -12.14 -13.08
C TRP A 244 8.16 -10.71 -13.23
N LEU A 245 7.96 -10.19 -14.43
CA LEU A 245 8.14 -8.79 -14.75
C LEU A 245 6.81 -8.06 -14.47
N GLN A 246 6.86 -7.02 -13.67
CA GLN A 246 5.68 -6.21 -13.35
C GLN A 246 5.40 -5.24 -14.51
N ASN A 247 4.15 -5.22 -15.01
CA ASN A 247 3.74 -4.40 -16.14
C ASN A 247 2.95 -3.15 -15.71
N ASN A 248 2.00 -3.33 -14.82
CA ASN A 248 1.08 -2.27 -14.40
C ASN A 248 0.68 -2.44 -12.93
N THR A 249 1.68 -2.38 -12.05
CA THR A 249 1.52 -2.49 -10.61
C THR A 249 1.70 -1.14 -9.93
N PHE A 250 1.45 -1.08 -8.63
CA PHE A 250 1.74 0.07 -7.79
C PHE A 250 3.21 0.52 -7.94
N ALA A 251 4.17 -0.40 -7.81
CA ALA A 251 5.59 -0.08 -7.89
C ALA A 251 5.98 0.46 -9.28
N VAL A 252 5.43 -0.12 -10.36
CA VAL A 252 5.62 0.38 -11.73
C VAL A 252 5.10 1.81 -11.85
N SER A 253 3.92 2.12 -11.29
CA SER A 253 3.36 3.46 -11.37
C SER A 253 4.22 4.51 -10.67
N VAL A 254 4.80 4.17 -9.51
CA VAL A 254 5.71 5.07 -8.78
C VAL A 254 7.00 5.32 -9.56
N ALA A 255 7.58 4.27 -10.16
CA ALA A 255 8.76 4.42 -11.01
C ALA A 255 8.48 5.27 -12.26
N GLN A 256 7.30 5.10 -12.88
CA GLN A 256 6.86 5.94 -14.00
C GLN A 256 6.63 7.39 -13.57
N ASP A 257 6.05 7.60 -12.39
CA ASP A 257 5.89 8.95 -11.81
C ASP A 257 7.26 9.60 -11.51
N LEU A 258 8.30 8.83 -11.21
CA LEU A 258 9.67 9.31 -11.13
C LEU A 258 10.25 9.71 -12.50
N GLY A 259 9.55 9.42 -13.59
CA GLY A 259 10.00 9.67 -14.97
C GLY A 259 10.96 8.62 -15.49
N LEU A 260 10.99 7.44 -14.87
CA LEU A 260 11.86 6.35 -15.29
C LEU A 260 11.25 5.58 -16.47
N ASN A 261 12.12 5.10 -17.37
CA ASN A 261 11.73 4.19 -18.45
C ASN A 261 11.59 2.77 -17.88
N VAL A 262 10.36 2.34 -17.60
CA VAL A 262 10.10 1.02 -17.01
C VAL A 262 9.88 0.00 -18.10
N LEU A 263 10.71 -1.07 -18.09
CA LEU A 263 10.55 -2.23 -18.95
C LEU A 263 9.25 -2.96 -18.58
N THR A 264 8.41 -3.23 -19.57
CA THR A 264 7.17 -3.99 -19.43
C THR A 264 7.02 -4.97 -20.60
N ASP A 265 6.28 -6.05 -20.38
CA ASP A 265 5.96 -7.05 -21.41
C ASP A 265 4.49 -7.48 -21.34
N ALA A 266 3.60 -6.49 -21.28
CA ALA A 266 2.16 -6.71 -21.17
C ALA A 266 1.55 -7.50 -22.35
N ALA A 267 2.25 -7.54 -23.51
CA ALA A 267 1.81 -8.29 -24.69
C ALA A 267 1.84 -9.81 -24.46
N HIS A 268 2.76 -10.28 -23.61
CA HIS A 268 2.93 -11.71 -23.28
C HIS A 268 2.30 -12.08 -21.92
N ALA A 269 1.67 -11.12 -21.25
CA ALA A 269 0.96 -11.40 -20.01
C ALA A 269 -0.27 -12.28 -20.27
N ALA A 270 -0.58 -13.16 -19.31
CA ALA A 270 -1.80 -13.95 -19.35
C ALA A 270 -3.04 -13.03 -19.26
N PRO A 271 -4.15 -13.36 -19.92
CA PRO A 271 -5.35 -12.50 -19.98
C PRO A 271 -5.94 -12.12 -18.62
N ASP A 272 -5.76 -13.00 -17.62
CA ASP A 272 -6.22 -12.85 -16.24
C ASP A 272 -5.19 -12.21 -15.29
N ARG A 273 -3.96 -11.96 -15.77
CA ARG A 273 -2.84 -11.40 -15.00
C ARG A 273 -2.06 -10.36 -15.78
N LYS A 274 -2.75 -9.36 -16.32
CA LYS A 274 -2.14 -8.31 -17.17
C LYS A 274 -1.19 -7.38 -16.42
N ASP A 275 -1.24 -7.38 -15.12
CA ASP A 275 -0.35 -6.61 -14.24
C ASP A 275 1.08 -7.14 -14.21
N SER A 276 1.29 -8.43 -14.59
CA SER A 276 2.60 -9.07 -14.59
C SER A 276 2.73 -10.13 -15.67
N THR A 277 3.95 -10.33 -16.18
CA THR A 277 4.30 -11.41 -17.11
C THR A 277 5.26 -12.38 -16.44
N PHE A 278 4.94 -13.68 -16.46
CA PHE A 278 5.67 -14.73 -15.76
C PHE A 278 6.63 -15.44 -16.71
N TYR A 279 7.83 -15.72 -16.23
CA TYR A 279 8.89 -16.44 -16.93
C TYR A 279 9.42 -17.58 -16.09
N SER A 280 9.86 -18.65 -16.73
CA SER A 280 10.69 -19.66 -16.08
C SER A 280 12.09 -19.10 -15.78
N LEU A 281 12.81 -19.65 -14.82
CA LEU A 281 14.17 -19.23 -14.49
C LEU A 281 15.19 -19.51 -15.64
N GLU A 282 14.75 -20.15 -16.71
CA GLU A 282 15.54 -20.43 -17.91
C GLU A 282 15.33 -19.36 -19.01
N GLU A 283 14.20 -18.63 -18.98
CA GLU A 283 13.75 -17.69 -20.01
C GLU A 283 13.90 -16.22 -19.57
N LEU A 284 15.10 -15.83 -19.14
CA LEU A 284 15.35 -14.51 -18.55
C LEU A 284 15.90 -13.47 -19.53
N ALA A 285 15.94 -13.76 -20.83
CA ALA A 285 16.48 -12.85 -21.83
C ALA A 285 15.79 -11.48 -21.91
N ILE A 286 14.52 -11.38 -21.46
CA ILE A 286 13.81 -10.10 -21.38
C ILE A 286 14.53 -9.11 -20.45
N PHE A 287 15.13 -9.58 -19.38
CA PHE A 287 15.82 -8.74 -18.40
C PHE A 287 17.13 -8.16 -18.91
N ASP A 288 17.70 -8.66 -20.01
CA ASP A 288 18.87 -8.06 -20.67
C ASP A 288 18.55 -6.70 -21.30
N GLN A 289 17.27 -6.35 -21.44
CA GLN A 289 16.82 -5.04 -21.89
C GLN A 289 16.80 -4.00 -20.76
N ALA A 290 16.95 -4.43 -19.49
CA ALA A 290 17.02 -3.53 -18.37
C ALA A 290 18.46 -3.20 -17.99
N ASP A 291 18.72 -1.93 -17.67
CA ASP A 291 19.99 -1.46 -17.13
C ASP A 291 20.06 -1.56 -15.60
N PHE A 292 18.89 -1.61 -14.96
CA PHE A 292 18.73 -1.82 -13.52
C PHE A 292 17.53 -2.73 -13.26
N VAL A 293 17.63 -3.63 -12.29
CA VAL A 293 16.51 -4.49 -11.87
C VAL A 293 16.19 -4.24 -10.40
N LEU A 294 14.96 -3.89 -10.10
CA LEU A 294 14.43 -3.84 -8.74
C LEU A 294 13.65 -5.13 -8.49
N LEU A 295 14.20 -6.02 -7.66
CA LEU A 295 13.71 -7.39 -7.49
C LEU A 295 13.14 -7.64 -6.11
N GLN A 296 11.92 -8.13 -6.04
CA GLN A 296 11.33 -8.68 -4.81
C GLN A 296 11.74 -10.15 -4.65
N ASN A 297 12.12 -10.56 -3.45
CA ASN A 297 12.61 -11.90 -3.11
C ASN A 297 13.84 -12.34 -3.93
N PRO A 298 14.95 -11.59 -3.88
CA PRO A 298 16.15 -11.90 -4.65
C PRO A 298 16.69 -13.32 -4.35
N ASP A 299 16.61 -13.77 -3.11
CA ASP A 299 17.11 -15.10 -2.68
C ASP A 299 16.47 -16.25 -3.47
N ALA A 300 15.22 -16.10 -3.92
CA ALA A 300 14.50 -17.11 -4.68
C ALA A 300 15.09 -17.35 -6.08
N VAL A 301 15.89 -16.42 -6.60
CA VAL A 301 16.52 -16.50 -7.95
C VAL A 301 18.02 -16.68 -7.86
N GLU A 302 18.68 -16.00 -6.92
CA GLU A 302 20.14 -15.95 -6.80
C GLU A 302 20.74 -17.33 -6.48
N ALA A 303 20.04 -18.11 -5.63
CA ALA A 303 20.48 -19.44 -5.24
C ALA A 303 20.28 -20.49 -6.33
N GLU A 304 19.20 -20.38 -7.13
CA GLU A 304 18.70 -21.47 -7.96
C GLU A 304 18.95 -21.29 -9.47
N SER A 305 19.24 -20.04 -9.95
CA SER A 305 19.29 -19.78 -11.39
C SER A 305 20.68 -19.37 -11.91
N PRO A 306 21.40 -20.29 -12.59
CA PRO A 306 22.58 -19.91 -13.34
C PRO A 306 22.30 -18.90 -14.47
N THR A 307 21.05 -18.87 -14.97
CA THR A 307 20.62 -17.95 -16.02
C THR A 307 20.49 -16.53 -15.48
N TRP A 308 20.00 -16.38 -14.26
CA TRP A 308 19.95 -15.08 -13.58
C TRP A 308 21.32 -14.40 -13.50
N LYS A 309 22.37 -15.15 -13.16
CA LYS A 309 23.74 -14.66 -13.07
C LYS A 309 24.32 -14.19 -14.43
N ARG A 310 23.66 -14.50 -15.54
CA ARG A 310 24.05 -14.04 -16.87
C ARG A 310 23.30 -12.80 -17.35
N VAL A 311 22.24 -12.41 -16.67
CA VAL A 311 21.52 -11.15 -16.94
C VAL A 311 22.50 -9.98 -16.79
N ARG A 312 22.54 -9.10 -17.79
CA ARG A 312 23.48 -7.99 -17.85
C ARG A 312 23.47 -7.13 -16.58
N ALA A 313 22.30 -6.69 -16.14
CA ALA A 313 22.19 -5.87 -14.93
C ALA A 313 22.74 -6.58 -13.68
N VAL A 314 22.59 -7.92 -13.59
CA VAL A 314 23.15 -8.71 -12.48
C VAL A 314 24.68 -8.76 -12.55
N GLN A 315 25.24 -8.95 -13.74
CA GLN A 315 26.69 -8.94 -13.94
C GLN A 315 27.33 -7.60 -13.60
N ASP A 316 26.62 -6.52 -13.89
CA ASP A 316 27.06 -5.15 -13.64
C ASP A 316 26.81 -4.71 -12.15
N GLY A 317 26.17 -5.55 -11.33
CA GLY A 317 25.82 -5.23 -9.96
C GLY A 317 24.67 -4.20 -9.83
N HIS A 318 23.88 -4.02 -10.89
CA HIS A 318 22.78 -3.07 -10.97
C HIS A 318 21.46 -3.73 -10.57
N VAL A 319 21.44 -4.33 -9.40
CA VAL A 319 20.23 -4.95 -8.81
C VAL A 319 19.92 -4.31 -7.48
N GLY A 320 18.69 -3.90 -7.31
CA GLY A 320 18.13 -3.40 -6.05
C GLY A 320 17.08 -4.35 -5.52
N HIS A 321 16.70 -4.15 -4.27
CA HIS A 321 15.69 -4.95 -3.58
C HIS A 321 14.35 -4.19 -3.49
N LEU A 322 13.31 -4.67 -4.17
CA LEU A 322 11.94 -4.21 -3.92
C LEU A 322 11.43 -4.81 -2.61
N ARG A 323 11.40 -4.01 -1.58
CA ARG A 323 10.91 -4.41 -0.27
C ARG A 323 9.43 -4.80 -0.32
N TYR A 324 9.07 -5.85 0.41
CA TYR A 324 7.70 -6.34 0.47
C TYR A 324 6.72 -5.30 1.02
N ASP A 325 7.12 -4.51 2.00
CA ASP A 325 6.31 -3.47 2.61
C ASP A 325 6.12 -2.22 1.72
N LEU A 326 6.88 -2.11 0.63
CA LEU A 326 6.80 -0.98 -0.32
C LEU A 326 6.20 -1.38 -1.69
N ASN A 327 5.90 -2.66 -1.92
CA ASN A 327 5.44 -3.11 -3.23
C ASN A 327 3.98 -2.82 -3.54
N ASN A 328 3.19 -2.47 -2.52
CA ASN A 328 1.77 -2.09 -2.63
C ASN A 328 1.37 -1.19 -1.46
N GLY A 329 0.49 -0.23 -1.70
CA GLY A 329 0.00 0.70 -0.68
C GLY A 329 -0.64 1.94 -1.31
N LEU A 330 -0.63 3.03 -0.56
CA LEU A 330 -1.14 4.34 -0.99
C LEU A 330 -0.02 5.40 -0.94
N ALA A 331 -0.37 6.63 -0.63
CA ALA A 331 0.55 7.75 -0.78
C ALA A 331 1.77 7.71 0.15
N LEU A 332 1.63 7.23 1.39
CA LEU A 332 2.78 7.14 2.30
C LEU A 332 3.77 6.10 1.81
N THR A 333 3.27 4.94 1.40
CA THR A 333 4.08 3.89 0.80
C THR A 333 4.71 4.33 -0.52
N ALA A 334 3.95 5.06 -1.37
CA ALA A 334 4.47 5.59 -2.64
C ALA A 334 5.63 6.57 -2.45
N MET A 335 5.55 7.46 -1.45
CA MET A 335 6.65 8.38 -1.11
C MET A 335 7.88 7.62 -0.62
N ALA A 336 7.70 6.62 0.24
CA ALA A 336 8.79 5.78 0.72
C ALA A 336 9.45 4.99 -0.42
N LEU A 337 8.66 4.40 -1.32
CA LEU A 337 9.17 3.67 -2.48
C LEU A 337 9.94 4.59 -3.44
N ALA A 338 9.45 5.80 -3.70
CA ALA A 338 10.14 6.76 -4.54
C ALA A 338 11.53 7.14 -3.99
N ALA A 339 11.60 7.36 -2.67
CA ALA A 339 12.86 7.64 -1.98
C ALA A 339 13.80 6.42 -2.01
N ASP A 340 13.27 5.23 -1.79
CA ASP A 340 14.02 3.97 -1.80
C ASP A 340 14.60 3.67 -3.20
N ILE A 341 13.83 3.81 -4.27
CA ILE A 341 14.31 3.68 -5.65
C ILE A 341 15.46 4.66 -5.90
N ALA A 342 15.29 5.94 -5.50
CA ALA A 342 16.31 6.96 -5.70
C ALA A 342 17.62 6.66 -4.94
N GLU A 343 17.55 5.96 -3.83
CA GLU A 343 18.73 5.48 -3.10
C GLU A 343 19.39 4.31 -3.80
N GLN A 344 18.61 3.29 -4.13
CA GLN A 344 19.15 2.05 -4.65
C GLN A 344 19.82 2.20 -6.01
N VAL A 345 19.32 3.07 -6.89
CA VAL A 345 19.95 3.32 -8.21
C VAL A 345 21.31 4.01 -8.12
N GLN A 346 21.75 4.46 -6.93
CA GLN A 346 23.07 5.07 -6.75
C GLN A 346 24.22 4.08 -7.00
N VAL A 347 23.96 2.78 -6.96
CA VAL A 347 24.99 1.74 -7.33
C VAL A 347 25.43 1.84 -8.80
N MET A 348 24.68 2.57 -9.63
CA MET A 348 25.01 2.81 -11.04
C MET A 348 26.02 3.98 -11.25
N ARG A 349 26.49 4.59 -10.18
CA ARG A 349 27.56 5.60 -10.22
C ARG A 349 28.91 4.92 -10.46
#